data_466460d23be6a6f3843d009b5f5773cc
#
_entry.id   466460d23be6a6f3843d009b5f5773cc
#
_cell.length_a   1.000
_cell.length_b   1.000
_cell.length_c   1.000
_cell.angle_alpha   90.00
_cell.angle_beta   90.00
_cell.angle_gamma   90.00
#
_symmetry.space_group_name_H-M   'P 1'
#
loop_
_entity.id
_entity.type
_entity.pdbx_description
1 polymer ?
#
loop_
_entity_poly.entity_id
_entity_poly.type
_entity_poly.pdbx_seq_one_letter_code
_entity_poly.pdbx_strand_id
1 'polypeptide(L)'
;MLGIVMEDTNIERIKTAQALYTKPLLAVYDWLLLGLHCRFIWGCPSHHMLELYNRHISANHLDVGVGTGYFLDHCKFPTANPRLALMDLNSNCLEVCGKRLARYKPSAYQKNVLGPIDIDTPGFDSIGMMNLLHCLPGNMKSKGVVFNNLKALLNPNGVIFGSTFLYGGVQRSLWATFTLYLTNRLGFMTNMEDDMEGLKTTLAQHFAHSSVQVIGCVGLFAAS
;
A
#
# COMPACT_ATOMS: atom_id res chain seq x y z
N MET A 1 -14.83 -26.94 -7.03
CA MET A 1 -13.56 -27.47 -6.48
C MET A 1 -12.37 -26.55 -6.76
N LEU A 2 -12.14 -26.04 -7.98
CA LEU A 2 -11.04 -25.08 -8.26
C LEU A 2 -11.15 -23.75 -7.48
N GLY A 3 -12.34 -23.22 -7.25
CA GLY A 3 -12.53 -21.97 -6.52
C GLY A 3 -12.13 -22.04 -5.05
N ILE A 4 -12.42 -23.14 -4.36
CA ILE A 4 -12.08 -23.34 -2.95
C ILE A 4 -10.59 -23.50 -2.74
N VAL A 5 -9.89 -24.18 -3.66
CA VAL A 5 -8.45 -24.39 -3.59
C VAL A 5 -7.69 -23.07 -3.84
N MET A 6 -8.18 -22.21 -4.72
CA MET A 6 -7.58 -20.86 -4.95
C MET A 6 -7.79 -19.92 -3.76
N GLU A 7 -8.90 -20.04 -3.06
CA GLU A 7 -9.22 -19.23 -1.89
C GLU A 7 -8.32 -19.61 -0.70
N ASP A 8 -8.14 -20.90 -0.44
CA ASP A 8 -7.23 -21.40 0.60
C ASP A 8 -5.77 -21.02 0.34
N THR A 9 -5.29 -21.11 -0.91
CA THR A 9 -3.93 -20.72 -1.29
C THR A 9 -3.70 -19.21 -1.10
N ASN A 10 -4.68 -18.38 -1.37
CA ASN A 10 -4.61 -16.94 -1.16
C ASN A 10 -4.59 -16.58 0.32
N ILE A 11 -5.35 -17.28 1.15
CA ILE A 11 -5.36 -17.09 2.61
C ILE A 11 -3.99 -17.43 3.21
N GLU A 12 -3.36 -18.52 2.78
CA GLU A 12 -2.02 -18.90 3.26
C GLU A 12 -0.94 -17.89 2.85
N ARG A 13 -0.99 -17.37 1.62
CA ARG A 13 -0.06 -16.33 1.16
C ARG A 13 -0.21 -15.03 1.95
N ILE A 14 -1.43 -14.62 2.23
CA ILE A 14 -1.70 -13.45 3.08
C ILE A 14 -1.13 -13.67 4.49
N LYS A 15 -1.33 -14.85 5.10
CA LYS A 15 -0.76 -15.18 6.41
C LYS A 15 0.77 -15.15 6.41
N THR A 16 1.41 -15.67 5.37
CA THR A 16 2.88 -15.67 5.24
C THR A 16 3.41 -14.25 5.10
N ALA A 17 2.80 -13.42 4.26
CA ALA A 17 3.18 -12.01 4.11
C ALA A 17 3.03 -11.26 5.44
N GLN A 18 1.98 -11.54 6.20
CA GLN A 18 1.74 -10.91 7.50
C GLN A 18 2.67 -11.38 8.62
N ALA A 19 3.22 -12.59 8.53
CA ALA A 19 4.12 -13.13 9.55
C ALA A 19 5.39 -12.26 9.77
N LEU A 20 5.78 -11.45 8.77
CA LEU A 20 6.88 -10.49 8.89
C LEU A 20 6.55 -9.27 9.76
N TYR A 21 5.27 -8.92 9.91
CA TYR A 21 4.88 -7.68 10.62
C TYR A 21 4.74 -7.93 12.13
N THR A 22 5.80 -8.44 12.75
CA THR A 22 5.92 -8.55 14.21
C THR A 22 6.41 -7.23 14.81
N LYS A 23 6.04 -6.93 16.05
CA LYS A 23 6.46 -5.68 16.71
C LYS A 23 7.99 -5.45 16.73
N PRO A 24 8.84 -6.48 17.00
CA PRO A 24 10.29 -6.29 16.93
C PRO A 24 10.80 -5.95 15.52
N LEU A 25 10.22 -6.57 14.47
CA LEU A 25 10.63 -6.27 13.11
C LEU A 25 10.16 -4.88 12.67
N LEU A 26 8.93 -4.49 13.04
CA LEU A 26 8.42 -3.15 12.79
C LEU A 26 9.30 -2.05 13.42
N ALA A 27 9.96 -2.32 14.54
CA ALA A 27 10.84 -1.36 15.20
C ALA A 27 12.08 -1.00 14.38
N VAL A 28 12.60 -1.91 13.54
CA VAL A 28 13.76 -1.69 12.66
C VAL A 28 13.38 -1.49 11.19
N TYR A 29 12.10 -1.66 10.87
CA TYR A 29 11.56 -1.67 9.52
C TYR A 29 11.88 -0.38 8.74
N ASP A 30 11.63 0.76 9.37
CA ASP A 30 11.79 2.07 8.72
C ASP A 30 13.23 2.31 8.29
N TRP A 31 14.18 2.04 9.17
CA TRP A 31 15.59 2.24 8.87
C TRP A 31 16.10 1.27 7.79
N LEU A 32 15.73 -0.01 7.91
CA LEU A 32 16.22 -1.05 7.01
C LEU A 32 15.52 -0.99 5.65
N LEU A 33 14.19 -1.03 5.62
CA LEU A 33 13.43 -1.17 4.38
C LEU A 33 13.17 0.18 3.71
N LEU A 34 12.74 1.19 4.43
CA LEU A 34 12.49 2.51 3.85
C LEU A 34 13.79 3.32 3.66
N GLY A 35 14.77 3.16 4.54
CA GLY A 35 16.06 3.83 4.43
C GLY A 35 16.98 3.18 3.40
N LEU A 36 17.46 1.97 3.68
CA LEU A 36 18.50 1.32 2.86
C LEU A 36 17.93 0.62 1.62
N HIS A 37 16.89 -0.24 1.76
CA HIS A 37 16.39 -1.02 0.63
C HIS A 37 15.73 -0.15 -0.44
N CYS A 38 14.94 0.87 -0.06
CA CYS A 38 14.33 1.78 -1.03
C CYS A 38 15.37 2.53 -1.86
N ARG A 39 16.47 2.95 -1.25
CA ARG A 39 17.51 3.69 -1.94
C ARG A 39 18.41 2.82 -2.80
N PHE A 40 18.93 1.72 -2.27
CA PHE A 40 20.00 0.95 -2.91
C PHE A 40 19.52 -0.27 -3.69
N ILE A 41 18.42 -0.88 -3.28
CA ILE A 41 17.85 -2.06 -3.95
C ILE A 41 16.78 -1.63 -4.94
N TRP A 42 15.76 -0.90 -4.48
CA TRP A 42 14.61 -0.55 -5.32
C TRP A 42 14.85 0.66 -6.22
N GLY A 43 15.94 1.43 -6.01
CA GLY A 43 16.26 2.61 -6.80
C GLY A 43 15.25 3.76 -6.65
N CYS A 44 14.43 3.72 -5.59
CA CYS A 44 13.44 4.75 -5.27
C CYS A 44 13.59 5.15 -3.80
N PRO A 45 14.39 6.18 -3.49
CA PRO A 45 14.49 6.73 -2.14
C PRO A 45 13.13 7.12 -1.57
N SER A 46 12.90 6.87 -0.29
CA SER A 46 11.60 7.06 0.39
C SER A 46 11.05 8.49 0.34
N HIS A 47 11.92 9.49 0.10
CA HIS A 47 11.46 10.88 -0.04
C HIS A 47 10.51 11.07 -1.23
N HIS A 48 10.66 10.31 -2.35
CA HIS A 48 9.71 10.38 -3.47
C HIS A 48 8.31 9.91 -3.08
N MET A 49 8.22 8.88 -2.24
CA MET A 49 6.95 8.43 -1.68
C MET A 49 6.38 9.46 -0.70
N LEU A 50 7.23 10.11 0.10
CA LEU A 50 6.81 11.18 1.01
C LEU A 50 6.34 12.43 0.26
N GLU A 51 6.97 12.77 -0.86
CA GLU A 51 6.52 13.84 -1.76
C GLU A 51 5.14 13.53 -2.35
N LEU A 52 4.88 12.28 -2.74
CA LEU A 52 3.55 11.86 -3.20
C LEU A 52 2.51 12.02 -2.10
N TYR A 53 2.84 11.64 -0.87
CA TYR A 53 1.99 11.89 0.31
C TYR A 53 1.67 13.37 0.46
N ASN A 54 2.69 14.21 0.52
CA ASN A 54 2.54 15.66 0.73
C ASN A 54 1.73 16.35 -0.37
N ARG A 55 1.71 15.76 -1.58
CA ARG A 55 0.94 16.28 -2.72
C ARG A 55 -0.55 15.95 -2.63
N HIS A 56 -0.91 14.80 -2.05
CA HIS A 56 -2.25 14.26 -2.16
C HIS A 56 -2.98 14.08 -0.82
N ILE A 57 -2.26 14.14 0.30
CA ILE A 57 -2.90 13.97 1.61
C ILE A 57 -3.85 15.13 1.93
N SER A 58 -5.03 14.81 2.43
CA SER A 58 -6.06 15.77 2.82
C SER A 58 -6.22 15.86 4.35
N ALA A 59 -7.06 16.78 4.80
CA ALA A 59 -7.47 16.87 6.20
C ALA A 59 -8.40 15.74 6.66
N ASN A 60 -8.93 14.95 5.70
CA ASN A 60 -9.83 13.83 5.92
C ASN A 60 -9.29 12.60 5.16
N HIS A 61 -8.43 11.83 5.82
CA HIS A 61 -7.57 10.84 5.21
C HIS A 61 -7.78 9.43 5.78
N LEU A 62 -7.79 8.43 4.88
CA LEU A 62 -7.67 7.02 5.20
C LEU A 62 -6.33 6.49 4.70
N ASP A 63 -5.57 5.83 5.56
CA ASP A 63 -4.36 5.11 5.17
C ASP A 63 -4.59 3.60 5.22
N VAL A 64 -4.20 2.91 4.16
CA VAL A 64 -4.47 1.48 3.96
C VAL A 64 -3.18 0.69 3.80
N GLY A 65 -3.01 -0.36 4.62
CA GLY A 65 -1.73 -1.07 4.74
C GLY A 65 -0.71 -0.23 5.47
N VAL A 66 -1.09 0.24 6.64
CA VAL A 66 -0.41 1.33 7.38
C VAL A 66 1.02 0.99 7.83
N GLY A 67 1.37 -0.30 7.95
CA GLY A 67 2.67 -0.74 8.43
C GLY A 67 3.08 -0.07 9.74
N THR A 68 4.21 0.64 9.74
CA THR A 68 4.71 1.39 10.90
C THR A 68 4.10 2.78 11.05
N GLY A 69 3.37 3.28 10.06
CA GLY A 69 2.88 4.66 10.00
C GLY A 69 3.95 5.70 9.64
N TYR A 70 5.08 5.26 9.08
CA TYR A 70 6.22 6.15 8.77
C TYR A 70 5.83 7.36 7.92
N PHE A 71 5.13 7.14 6.80
CA PHE A 71 4.75 8.23 5.91
C PHE A 71 3.78 9.21 6.55
N LEU A 72 2.79 8.72 7.30
CA LEU A 72 1.85 9.55 8.05
C LEU A 72 2.52 10.38 9.15
N ASP A 73 3.58 9.86 9.76
CA ASP A 73 4.32 10.55 10.81
C ASP A 73 5.21 11.68 10.27
N HIS A 74 5.69 11.52 9.02
CA HIS A 74 6.61 12.46 8.38
C HIS A 74 5.95 13.36 7.34
N CYS A 75 4.72 13.09 6.93
CA CYS A 75 4.01 13.94 5.97
C CYS A 75 3.52 15.25 6.60
N LYS A 76 3.14 16.18 5.72
CA LYS A 76 2.62 17.49 6.10
C LYS A 76 1.12 17.51 5.87
N PHE A 77 0.33 17.27 6.92
CA PHE A 77 -1.12 17.47 6.84
C PHE A 77 -1.46 18.93 6.59
N PRO A 78 -2.52 19.22 5.81
CA PRO A 78 -2.97 20.59 5.56
C PRO A 78 -3.60 21.26 6.79
N THR A 79 -3.79 20.52 7.90
CA THR A 79 -4.34 20.98 9.17
C THR A 79 -3.63 20.34 10.35
N ALA A 80 -3.64 21.01 11.50
CA ALA A 80 -3.08 20.47 12.73
C ALA A 80 -3.91 19.30 13.33
N ASN A 81 -5.21 19.25 13.02
CA ASN A 81 -6.14 18.24 13.52
C ASN A 81 -6.85 17.53 12.37
N PRO A 82 -6.16 16.65 11.61
CA PRO A 82 -6.79 15.89 10.55
C PRO A 82 -7.75 14.84 11.12
N ARG A 83 -8.83 14.55 10.39
CA ARG A 83 -9.58 13.32 10.58
C ARG A 83 -8.77 12.20 9.91
N LEU A 84 -8.15 11.35 10.74
CA LEU A 84 -7.26 10.28 10.29
C LEU A 84 -7.88 8.92 10.61
N ALA A 85 -7.92 8.04 9.62
CA ALA A 85 -8.30 6.64 9.77
C ALA A 85 -7.18 5.73 9.28
N LEU A 86 -7.02 4.61 9.95
CA LEU A 86 -6.02 3.58 9.67
C LEU A 86 -6.73 2.28 9.32
N MET A 87 -6.33 1.63 8.23
CA MET A 87 -6.86 0.33 7.83
C MET A 87 -5.72 -0.63 7.54
N ASP A 88 -5.73 -1.77 8.22
CA ASP A 88 -4.79 -2.86 7.97
C ASP A 88 -5.44 -4.19 8.34
N LEU A 89 -5.00 -5.27 7.72
CA LEU A 89 -5.42 -6.61 8.12
C LEU A 89 -4.68 -7.07 9.38
N ASN A 90 -3.45 -6.58 9.60
CA ASN A 90 -2.59 -6.94 10.72
C ASN A 90 -2.81 -6.00 11.92
N SER A 91 -3.31 -6.55 13.01
CA SER A 91 -3.54 -5.80 14.24
C SER A 91 -2.26 -5.22 14.87
N ASN A 92 -1.08 -5.85 14.68
CA ASN A 92 0.19 -5.30 15.15
C ASN A 92 0.54 -3.99 14.43
N CYS A 93 0.27 -3.91 13.10
CA CYS A 93 0.47 -2.69 12.33
C CYS A 93 -0.44 -1.56 12.84
N LEU A 94 -1.72 -1.86 13.06
CA LEU A 94 -2.67 -0.89 13.62
C LEU A 94 -2.24 -0.39 15.00
N GLU A 95 -1.78 -1.28 15.88
CA GLU A 95 -1.32 -0.90 17.21
C GLU A 95 -0.06 -0.03 17.16
N VAL A 96 0.96 -0.42 16.38
CA VAL A 96 2.22 0.32 16.26
C VAL A 96 1.99 1.68 15.61
N CYS A 97 1.25 1.72 14.50
CA CYS A 97 0.91 2.94 13.79
C CYS A 97 0.04 3.86 14.66
N GLY A 98 -0.99 3.32 15.32
CA GLY A 98 -1.87 4.08 16.22
C GLY A 98 -1.12 4.73 17.38
N LYS A 99 -0.14 4.03 17.97
CA LYS A 99 0.74 4.60 19.02
C LYS A 99 1.61 5.72 18.48
N ARG A 100 2.22 5.54 17.30
CA ARG A 100 3.05 6.56 16.64
C ARG A 100 2.26 7.82 16.35
N LEU A 101 1.00 7.68 15.93
CA LEU A 101 0.12 8.76 15.51
C LEU A 101 -0.90 9.18 16.57
N ALA A 102 -0.69 8.80 17.83
CA ALA A 102 -1.62 9.07 18.94
C ALA A 102 -2.02 10.55 19.08
N ARG A 103 -1.14 11.48 18.66
CA ARG A 103 -1.44 12.92 18.63
C ARG A 103 -2.64 13.31 17.77
N TYR A 104 -2.94 12.50 16.72
CA TYR A 104 -4.08 12.70 15.81
C TYR A 104 -5.33 11.90 16.21
N LYS A 105 -5.24 11.03 17.23
CA LYS A 105 -6.34 10.15 17.69
C LYS A 105 -7.03 9.39 16.54
N PRO A 106 -6.28 8.62 15.72
CA PRO A 106 -6.82 7.99 14.54
C PRO A 106 -7.86 6.92 14.88
N SER A 107 -8.90 6.79 14.04
CA SER A 107 -9.77 5.61 14.04
C SER A 107 -9.05 4.43 13.40
N ALA A 108 -9.23 3.21 13.89
CA ALA A 108 -8.56 2.02 13.37
C ALA A 108 -9.58 0.96 12.92
N TYR A 109 -9.40 0.43 11.71
CA TYR A 109 -10.25 -0.59 11.11
C TYR A 109 -9.42 -1.81 10.71
N GLN A 110 -9.64 -2.95 11.37
CA GLN A 110 -9.02 -4.21 10.97
C GLN A 110 -9.85 -4.84 9.86
N LYS A 111 -9.46 -4.62 8.60
CA LYS A 111 -10.20 -5.06 7.41
C LYS A 111 -9.26 -5.62 6.34
N ASN A 112 -9.79 -6.56 5.56
CA ASN A 112 -9.13 -7.08 4.36
C ASN A 112 -9.59 -6.28 3.14
N VAL A 113 -8.67 -5.59 2.48
CA VAL A 113 -8.96 -4.76 1.29
C VAL A 113 -9.39 -5.58 0.06
N LEU A 114 -9.14 -6.88 0.05
CA LEU A 114 -9.58 -7.79 -1.02
C LEU A 114 -11.05 -8.21 -0.89
N GLY A 115 -11.63 -8.05 0.30
CA GLY A 115 -13.05 -8.32 0.54
C GLY A 115 -13.88 -7.05 0.63
N PRO A 116 -15.20 -7.19 0.78
CA PRO A 116 -16.08 -6.04 1.02
C PRO A 116 -15.67 -5.29 2.30
N ILE A 117 -15.63 -3.97 2.20
CA ILE A 117 -15.28 -3.10 3.33
C ILE A 117 -16.56 -2.47 3.86
N ASP A 118 -17.10 -3.09 4.90
CA ASP A 118 -18.26 -2.58 5.63
C ASP A 118 -17.75 -1.86 6.89
N ILE A 119 -17.75 -0.53 6.84
CA ILE A 119 -17.43 0.37 7.94
C ILE A 119 -18.40 1.54 7.95
N ASP A 120 -19.01 1.79 9.11
CA ASP A 120 -19.89 2.93 9.32
C ASP A 120 -19.04 4.19 9.56
N THR A 121 -18.74 4.91 8.48
CA THR A 121 -17.92 6.12 8.53
C THR A 121 -18.25 7.03 7.35
N PRO A 122 -18.23 8.35 7.51
CA PRO A 122 -18.25 9.27 6.38
C PRO A 122 -17.09 9.01 5.42
N GLY A 123 -17.28 9.27 4.14
CA GLY A 123 -16.23 9.11 3.13
C GLY A 123 -14.97 9.92 3.43
N PHE A 124 -13.91 9.64 2.67
CA PHE A 124 -12.59 10.26 2.79
C PHE A 124 -12.28 11.10 1.55
N ASP A 125 -11.55 12.21 1.74
CA ASP A 125 -11.12 13.06 0.62
C ASP A 125 -9.81 12.57 0.01
N SER A 126 -9.03 11.78 0.77
CA SER A 126 -7.86 11.09 0.24
C SER A 126 -7.68 9.71 0.89
N ILE A 127 -7.20 8.75 0.08
CA ILE A 127 -6.84 7.41 0.52
C ILE A 127 -5.40 7.13 0.08
N GLY A 128 -4.52 6.85 1.06
CA GLY A 128 -3.14 6.44 0.84
C GLY A 128 -2.99 4.92 0.92
N MET A 129 -2.14 4.34 0.05
CA MET A 129 -1.80 2.91 0.08
C MET A 129 -0.36 2.66 -0.38
N MET A 130 0.58 2.97 0.51
CA MET A 130 2.00 2.83 0.20
C MET A 130 2.48 1.39 0.36
N ASN A 131 3.14 0.89 -0.67
CA ASN A 131 3.80 -0.42 -0.63
C ASN A 131 2.85 -1.57 -0.24
N LEU A 132 1.59 -1.52 -0.69
CA LEU A 132 0.58 -2.53 -0.35
C LEU A 132 0.36 -3.55 -1.48
N LEU A 133 0.14 -3.10 -2.72
CA LEU A 133 -0.33 -3.97 -3.81
C LEU A 133 0.60 -5.15 -4.09
N HIS A 134 1.91 -4.99 -3.98
CA HIS A 134 2.87 -6.07 -4.23
C HIS A 134 2.84 -7.18 -3.17
N CYS A 135 2.22 -6.95 -2.02
CA CYS A 135 2.02 -7.95 -0.97
C CYS A 135 0.70 -8.72 -1.15
N LEU A 136 -0.20 -8.24 -2.03
CA LEU A 136 -1.51 -8.86 -2.24
C LEU A 136 -1.40 -9.99 -3.27
N PRO A 137 -2.16 -11.09 -3.09
CA PRO A 137 -2.16 -12.21 -4.03
C PRO A 137 -2.77 -11.82 -5.38
N GLY A 138 -2.35 -12.55 -6.42
CA GLY A 138 -2.82 -12.37 -7.79
C GLY A 138 -1.96 -11.41 -8.60
N ASN A 139 -2.42 -11.11 -9.82
CA ASN A 139 -1.82 -10.15 -10.74
C ASN A 139 -2.50 -8.77 -10.65
N MET A 140 -1.97 -7.78 -11.33
CA MET A 140 -2.47 -6.40 -11.24
C MET A 140 -3.97 -6.29 -11.60
N LYS A 141 -4.46 -7.06 -12.58
CA LYS A 141 -5.88 -7.09 -12.95
C LYS A 141 -6.77 -7.58 -11.80
N SER A 142 -6.39 -8.68 -11.14
CA SER A 142 -7.16 -9.21 -10.00
C SER A 142 -7.07 -8.32 -8.77
N LYS A 143 -5.95 -7.62 -8.57
CA LYS A 143 -5.77 -6.62 -7.52
C LYS A 143 -6.63 -5.36 -7.74
N GLY A 144 -7.21 -5.18 -8.92
CA GLY A 144 -8.16 -4.12 -9.22
C GLY A 144 -9.37 -4.08 -8.26
N VAL A 145 -9.74 -5.21 -7.67
CA VAL A 145 -10.81 -5.27 -6.64
C VAL A 145 -10.53 -4.32 -5.47
N VAL A 146 -9.27 -4.08 -5.12
CA VAL A 146 -8.87 -3.15 -4.07
C VAL A 146 -9.33 -1.73 -4.40
N PHE A 147 -9.11 -1.29 -5.64
CA PHE A 147 -9.53 0.03 -6.10
C PHE A 147 -11.06 0.17 -6.08
N ASN A 148 -11.79 -0.89 -6.49
CA ASN A 148 -13.25 -0.91 -6.42
C ASN A 148 -13.74 -0.77 -4.97
N ASN A 149 -13.17 -1.54 -4.04
CA ASN A 149 -13.56 -1.52 -2.64
C ASN A 149 -13.23 -0.16 -1.96
N LEU A 150 -12.06 0.39 -2.24
CA LEU A 150 -11.63 1.67 -1.66
C LEU A 150 -12.32 2.88 -2.29
N LYS A 151 -12.67 2.82 -3.59
CA LYS A 151 -13.42 3.87 -4.26
C LYS A 151 -14.78 4.11 -3.59
N ALA A 152 -15.42 3.08 -3.07
CA ALA A 152 -16.68 3.21 -2.34
C ALA A 152 -16.55 4.04 -1.05
N LEU A 153 -15.34 4.23 -0.53
CA LEU A 153 -15.03 5.04 0.65
C LEU A 153 -14.56 6.47 0.30
N LEU A 154 -14.37 6.78 -0.99
CA LEU A 154 -13.99 8.13 -1.41
C LEU A 154 -15.20 9.05 -1.50
N ASN A 155 -15.02 10.27 -1.02
CA ASN A 155 -15.93 11.36 -1.32
C ASN A 155 -15.87 11.76 -2.81
N PRO A 156 -16.89 12.44 -3.37
CA PRO A 156 -16.78 13.04 -4.69
C PRO A 156 -15.52 13.93 -4.79
N ASN A 157 -14.77 13.78 -5.90
CA ASN A 157 -13.47 14.44 -6.12
C ASN A 157 -12.33 14.01 -5.17
N GLY A 158 -12.52 12.94 -4.41
CA GLY A 158 -11.46 12.36 -3.59
C GLY A 158 -10.37 11.70 -4.44
N VAL A 159 -9.18 11.56 -3.87
CA VAL A 159 -8.00 10.98 -4.53
C VAL A 159 -7.54 9.71 -3.81
N ILE A 160 -7.23 8.68 -4.57
CA ILE A 160 -6.46 7.52 -4.10
C ILE A 160 -5.03 7.63 -4.63
N PHE A 161 -4.04 7.38 -3.79
CA PHE A 161 -2.63 7.43 -4.18
C PHE A 161 -1.82 6.37 -3.45
N GLY A 162 -0.68 6.00 -4.03
CA GLY A 162 0.14 4.98 -3.41
C GLY A 162 1.38 4.60 -4.20
N SER A 163 2.03 3.54 -3.73
CA SER A 163 3.20 2.97 -4.39
C SER A 163 3.16 1.44 -4.38
N THR A 164 3.82 0.85 -5.37
CA THR A 164 4.00 -0.61 -5.44
C THR A 164 5.30 -0.97 -6.15
N PHE A 165 5.91 -2.10 -5.77
CA PHE A 165 7.06 -2.64 -6.49
C PHE A 165 6.58 -3.39 -7.73
N LEU A 166 7.11 -2.99 -8.89
CA LEU A 166 6.79 -3.59 -10.18
C LEU A 166 7.86 -4.62 -10.58
N TYR A 167 7.41 -5.73 -11.16
CA TYR A 167 8.30 -6.75 -11.70
C TYR A 167 8.54 -6.53 -13.20
N GLY A 168 7.52 -6.21 -13.98
CA GLY A 168 7.59 -5.98 -15.42
C GLY A 168 7.56 -4.50 -15.82
N GLY A 169 8.08 -4.19 -17.02
CA GLY A 169 8.01 -2.85 -17.61
C GLY A 169 8.88 -1.79 -16.95
N VAL A 170 9.89 -2.18 -16.12
CA VAL A 170 10.77 -1.28 -15.37
C VAL A 170 12.23 -1.74 -15.44
N GLN A 171 13.16 -0.78 -15.31
CA GLN A 171 14.59 -1.11 -15.19
C GLN A 171 14.91 -1.52 -13.75
N ARG A 172 15.63 -2.63 -13.60
CA ARG A 172 16.00 -3.20 -12.30
C ARG A 172 17.49 -3.49 -12.25
N SER A 173 18.09 -3.24 -11.08
CA SER A 173 19.43 -3.74 -10.78
C SER A 173 19.40 -5.26 -10.59
N LEU A 174 20.57 -5.90 -10.66
CA LEU A 174 20.71 -7.34 -10.33
C LEU A 174 20.27 -7.63 -8.88
N TRP A 175 20.57 -6.71 -7.96
CA TRP A 175 20.16 -6.82 -6.57
C TRP A 175 18.63 -6.73 -6.39
N ALA A 176 17.97 -5.82 -7.10
CA ALA A 176 16.51 -5.73 -7.11
C ALA A 176 15.89 -7.02 -7.67
N THR A 177 16.44 -7.54 -8.77
CA THR A 177 15.95 -8.79 -9.40
C THR A 177 16.08 -9.97 -8.45
N PHE A 178 17.25 -10.13 -7.80
CA PHE A 178 17.48 -11.19 -6.82
C PHE A 178 16.55 -11.06 -5.60
N THR A 179 16.40 -9.84 -5.06
CA THR A 179 15.55 -9.59 -3.89
C THR A 179 14.07 -9.86 -4.21
N LEU A 180 13.59 -9.40 -5.38
CA LEU A 180 12.22 -9.70 -5.83
C LEU A 180 11.99 -11.20 -6.00
N TYR A 181 12.94 -11.91 -6.61
CA TYR A 181 12.85 -13.36 -6.75
C TYR A 181 12.76 -14.05 -5.38
N LEU A 182 13.64 -13.68 -4.45
CA LEU A 182 13.69 -14.28 -3.12
C LEU A 182 12.42 -13.98 -2.30
N THR A 183 11.97 -12.73 -2.28
CA THR A 183 10.78 -12.33 -1.53
C THR A 183 9.50 -12.95 -2.06
N ASN A 184 9.38 -13.12 -3.39
CA ASN A 184 8.27 -13.85 -4.01
C ASN A 184 8.33 -15.35 -3.68
N ARG A 185 9.52 -15.97 -3.73
CA ARG A 185 9.68 -17.39 -3.40
C ARG A 185 9.37 -17.68 -1.92
N LEU A 186 9.68 -16.74 -1.03
CA LEU A 186 9.38 -16.85 0.40
C LEU A 186 7.92 -16.47 0.72
N GLY A 187 7.14 -15.98 -0.25
CA GLY A 187 5.75 -15.61 -0.07
C GLY A 187 5.54 -14.24 0.60
N PHE A 188 6.58 -13.42 0.74
CA PHE A 188 6.48 -12.06 1.31
C PHE A 188 5.93 -11.04 0.32
N MET A 189 6.16 -11.30 -0.97
CA MET A 189 5.60 -10.53 -2.08
C MET A 189 4.90 -11.47 -3.05
N THR A 190 3.96 -10.92 -3.82
CA THR A 190 3.23 -11.65 -4.85
C THR A 190 3.06 -10.72 -6.06
N ASN A 191 4.19 -10.32 -6.67
CA ASN A 191 4.20 -9.30 -7.71
C ASN A 191 4.98 -9.67 -8.98
N MET A 192 5.25 -10.96 -9.19
CA MET A 192 5.98 -11.41 -10.40
C MET A 192 5.23 -11.09 -11.71
N GLU A 193 3.92 -10.97 -11.64
CA GLU A 193 3.05 -10.60 -12.77
C GLU A 193 2.62 -9.12 -12.74
N ASP A 194 3.15 -8.34 -11.79
CA ASP A 194 2.82 -6.92 -11.67
C ASP A 194 3.74 -6.10 -12.57
N ASP A 195 3.16 -5.41 -13.55
CA ASP A 195 3.89 -4.54 -14.45
C ASP A 195 3.29 -3.13 -14.53
N MET A 196 4.03 -2.24 -15.16
CA MET A 196 3.64 -0.83 -15.30
C MET A 196 2.35 -0.67 -16.13
N GLU A 197 2.20 -1.42 -17.21
CA GLU A 197 1.02 -1.31 -18.08
C GLU A 197 -0.23 -1.91 -17.42
N GLY A 198 -0.07 -3.00 -16.66
CA GLY A 198 -1.13 -3.56 -15.84
C GLY A 198 -1.62 -2.58 -14.76
N LEU A 199 -0.70 -1.88 -14.10
CA LEU A 199 -1.05 -0.84 -13.12
C LEU A 199 -1.82 0.31 -13.79
N LYS A 200 -1.33 0.85 -14.90
CA LYS A 200 -2.03 1.93 -15.65
C LYS A 200 -3.41 1.49 -16.12
N THR A 201 -3.49 0.31 -16.73
CA THR A 201 -4.77 -0.23 -17.23
C THR A 201 -5.77 -0.42 -16.09
N THR A 202 -5.31 -0.98 -14.97
CA THR A 202 -6.18 -1.21 -13.80
C THR A 202 -6.69 0.12 -13.22
N LEU A 203 -5.83 1.13 -13.08
CA LEU A 203 -6.26 2.44 -12.61
C LEU A 203 -7.27 3.09 -13.57
N ALA A 204 -7.02 3.05 -14.89
CA ALA A 204 -7.92 3.62 -15.89
C ALA A 204 -9.29 2.92 -15.95
N GLN A 205 -9.38 1.65 -15.55
CA GLN A 205 -10.66 0.93 -15.46
C GLN A 205 -11.54 1.42 -14.28
N HIS A 206 -10.93 1.97 -13.24
CA HIS A 206 -11.64 2.36 -12.01
C HIS A 206 -11.80 3.87 -11.85
N PHE A 207 -10.95 4.68 -12.47
CA PHE A 207 -10.89 6.13 -12.27
C PHE A 207 -10.88 6.89 -13.59
N ALA A 208 -11.49 8.09 -13.60
CA ALA A 208 -11.52 8.94 -14.79
C ALA A 208 -10.15 9.56 -15.09
N HIS A 209 -9.41 9.86 -14.04
CA HIS A 209 -8.07 10.43 -14.14
C HIS A 209 -7.08 9.59 -13.33
N SER A 210 -5.95 9.26 -13.93
CA SER A 210 -4.89 8.54 -13.25
C SER A 210 -3.51 8.94 -13.79
N SER A 211 -2.52 8.88 -12.92
CA SER A 211 -1.11 9.09 -13.26
C SER A 211 -0.26 8.01 -12.63
N VAL A 212 0.76 7.56 -13.35
CA VAL A 212 1.76 6.60 -12.86
C VAL A 212 3.14 7.14 -13.22
N GLN A 213 3.99 7.34 -12.21
CA GLN A 213 5.40 7.66 -12.34
C GLN A 213 6.22 6.48 -11.85
N VAL A 214 7.23 6.07 -12.63
CA VAL A 214 8.15 4.99 -12.24
C VAL A 214 9.49 5.58 -11.83
N ILE A 215 9.97 5.19 -10.65
CA ILE A 215 11.31 5.54 -10.14
C ILE A 215 11.96 4.23 -9.69
N GLY A 216 13.08 3.86 -10.34
CA GLY A 216 13.65 2.53 -10.18
C GLY A 216 12.64 1.44 -10.55
N CYS A 217 12.34 0.54 -9.63
CA CYS A 217 11.29 -0.46 -9.83
C CYS A 217 9.99 -0.17 -9.04
N VAL A 218 9.79 1.07 -8.60
CA VAL A 218 8.60 1.49 -7.86
C VAL A 218 7.68 2.29 -8.75
N GLY A 219 6.43 1.84 -8.89
CA GLY A 219 5.34 2.60 -9.48
C GLY A 219 4.69 3.47 -8.40
N LEU A 220 4.77 4.79 -8.58
CA LEU A 220 4.07 5.80 -7.80
C LEU A 220 2.82 6.19 -8.57
N PHE A 221 1.64 6.16 -7.94
CA PHE A 221 0.40 6.45 -8.64
C PHE A 221 -0.54 7.35 -7.85
N ALA A 222 -1.39 8.08 -8.57
CA ALA A 222 -2.53 8.80 -8.05
C ALA A 222 -3.69 8.71 -9.04
N ALA A 223 -4.94 8.64 -8.53
CA ALA A 223 -6.14 8.52 -9.35
C ALA A 223 -7.38 9.15 -8.66
N SER A 224 -8.30 9.68 -9.48
CA SER A 224 -9.53 10.35 -9.03
C SER A 224 -10.66 10.18 -10.04
#